data_7a92320fc95a6d66c2a3818a2e237c67
#
_entry.id   7a92320fc95a6d66c2a3818a2e237c67
#
_cell.length_a   1.000
_cell.length_b   1.000
_cell.length_c   1.000
_cell.angle_alpha   90.00
_cell.angle_beta   90.00
_cell.angle_gamma   90.00
#
_symmetry.space_group_name_H-M   'P 1'
#
loop_
_entity.id
_entity.type
_entity.pdbx_description
1 polymer ?
#
loop_
_entity_poly.entity_id
_entity_poly.type
_entity_poly.pdbx_seq_one_letter_code
_entity_poly.pdbx_strand_id
1 'polypeptide(L)'
;HPSLPAKSVNELIALAKAKPGEIGFAGSGSGSTPHLAGELFNVMAGVKMVHIPYRGSGPAMIGLMGGEAMIMFLPAINAGPHVKTNRLNALAVTSRERLPAMPNLPTVAEAGLKGYESSQWYGLFAPAGTPADILVLINTQVAKIMQSADVKQRLGEEGVVPVGGTREQLATHVKSEIAKRSEEHTSELQSRFGISYA
;
A
#
# COMPACT_ATOMS: atom_id res chain seq x y z
N HIS A 1 -0.06 -15.63 0.93
CA HIS A 1 0.51 -16.84 1.53
C HIS A 1 0.74 -17.90 0.45
N PRO A 2 1.84 -18.73 0.49
CA PRO A 2 2.13 -19.74 -0.55
C PRO A 2 1.03 -20.79 -0.75
N SER A 3 0.23 -21.07 0.25
CA SER A 3 -0.91 -22.00 0.14
C SER A 3 -2.14 -21.43 -0.58
N LEU A 4 -2.17 -20.12 -0.87
CA LEU A 4 -3.25 -19.55 -1.67
C LEU A 4 -3.16 -20.11 -3.11
N PRO A 5 -4.21 -20.71 -3.65
CA PRO A 5 -4.21 -21.26 -5.02
C PRO A 5 -4.43 -20.17 -6.08
N ALA A 6 -3.65 -19.08 -5.98
CA ALA A 6 -3.61 -17.98 -6.93
C ALA A 6 -2.17 -17.45 -7.03
N LYS A 7 -1.62 -17.38 -8.23
CA LYS A 7 -0.24 -16.93 -8.53
C LYS A 7 -0.20 -15.64 -9.35
N SER A 8 -1.35 -15.06 -9.61
CA SER A 8 -1.50 -13.80 -10.33
C SER A 8 -2.71 -13.02 -9.81
N VAL A 9 -2.79 -11.74 -10.13
CA VAL A 9 -3.96 -10.90 -9.78
C VAL A 9 -5.23 -11.45 -10.42
N ASN A 10 -5.17 -11.87 -11.67
CA ASN A 10 -6.34 -12.43 -12.37
C ASN A 10 -6.84 -13.73 -11.72
N GLU A 11 -5.93 -14.61 -11.30
CA GLU A 11 -6.28 -15.82 -10.57
C GLU A 11 -6.87 -15.50 -9.19
N LEU A 12 -6.33 -14.47 -8.50
CA LEU A 12 -6.90 -14.00 -7.23
C LEU A 12 -8.32 -13.46 -7.42
N ILE A 13 -8.56 -12.67 -8.46
CA ILE A 13 -9.89 -12.14 -8.78
C ILE A 13 -10.86 -13.30 -9.08
N ALA A 14 -10.44 -14.26 -9.90
CA ALA A 14 -11.26 -15.41 -10.21
C ALA A 14 -11.62 -16.25 -8.97
N LEU A 15 -10.61 -16.48 -8.10
CA LEU A 15 -10.80 -17.20 -6.84
C LEU A 15 -11.74 -16.45 -5.89
N ALA A 16 -11.56 -15.13 -5.75
CA ALA A 16 -12.40 -14.31 -4.87
C ALA A 16 -13.84 -14.19 -5.38
N LYS A 17 -14.07 -14.23 -6.68
CA LYS A 17 -15.41 -14.32 -7.27
C LYS A 17 -16.07 -15.68 -7.04
N ALA A 18 -15.29 -16.75 -7.12
CA ALA A 18 -15.80 -18.11 -6.86
C ALA A 18 -16.09 -18.37 -5.37
N LYS A 19 -15.41 -17.66 -4.47
CA LYS A 19 -15.45 -17.83 -3.02
C LYS A 19 -15.64 -16.50 -2.29
N PRO A 20 -16.79 -15.83 -2.46
CA PRO A 20 -17.01 -14.52 -1.85
C PRO A 20 -17.06 -14.62 -0.32
N GLY A 21 -16.24 -13.82 0.35
CA GLY A 21 -16.15 -13.79 1.81
C GLY A 21 -15.24 -14.86 2.44
N GLU A 22 -14.62 -15.76 1.66
CA GLU A 22 -13.75 -16.81 2.21
C GLU A 22 -12.26 -16.41 2.24
N ILE A 23 -11.84 -15.43 1.43
CA ILE A 23 -10.43 -14.99 1.38
C ILE A 23 -10.21 -13.85 2.35
N GLY A 24 -9.42 -14.10 3.40
CA GLY A 24 -9.01 -13.09 4.35
C GLY A 24 -7.77 -12.31 3.87
N PHE A 25 -7.81 -10.98 4.02
CA PHE A 25 -6.62 -10.15 3.87
C PHE A 25 -6.24 -9.45 5.17
N ALA A 26 -4.95 -9.49 5.51
CA ALA A 26 -4.44 -8.87 6.73
C ALA A 26 -4.30 -7.35 6.57
N GLY A 27 -4.76 -6.60 7.56
CA GLY A 27 -4.55 -5.16 7.68
C GLY A 27 -3.94 -4.79 9.03
N SER A 28 -3.18 -3.71 9.09
CA SER A 28 -2.54 -3.23 10.31
C SER A 28 -3.45 -2.39 11.22
N GLY A 29 -4.75 -2.53 11.05
CA GLY A 29 -5.84 -1.83 11.72
C GLY A 29 -6.81 -1.22 10.72
N SER A 30 -8.01 -0.89 11.18
CA SER A 30 -9.03 -0.23 10.35
C SER A 30 -8.54 1.16 9.91
N GLY A 31 -8.78 1.52 8.64
CA GLY A 31 -8.30 2.78 8.04
C GLY A 31 -6.79 2.82 7.73
N SER A 32 -6.05 1.74 8.00
CA SER A 32 -4.64 1.66 7.59
C SER A 32 -4.48 1.51 6.08
N THR A 33 -3.31 1.89 5.54
CA THR A 33 -3.04 1.74 4.09
C THR A 33 -3.26 0.30 3.58
N PRO A 34 -2.81 -0.78 4.26
CA PRO A 34 -3.13 -2.15 3.85
C PRO A 34 -4.63 -2.45 3.82
N HIS A 35 -5.39 -1.90 4.75
CA HIS A 35 -6.85 -2.06 4.77
C HIS A 35 -7.50 -1.37 3.57
N LEU A 36 -7.23 -0.07 3.38
CA LEU A 36 -7.80 0.71 2.28
C LEU A 36 -7.40 0.16 0.91
N ALA A 37 -6.15 -0.31 0.76
CA ALA A 37 -5.71 -0.98 -0.46
C ALA A 37 -6.52 -2.25 -0.77
N GLY A 38 -6.83 -3.05 0.25
CA GLY A 38 -7.66 -4.24 0.11
C GLY A 38 -9.11 -3.92 -0.25
N GLU A 39 -9.70 -2.89 0.37
CA GLU A 39 -11.07 -2.48 0.06
C GLU A 39 -11.17 -1.84 -1.34
N LEU A 40 -10.18 -1.03 -1.74
CA LEU A 40 -10.10 -0.54 -3.12
C LEU A 40 -10.03 -1.69 -4.13
N PHE A 41 -9.25 -2.74 -3.81
CA PHE A 41 -9.18 -3.94 -4.65
C PHE A 41 -10.55 -4.64 -4.73
N ASN A 42 -11.24 -4.81 -3.60
CA ASN A 42 -12.58 -5.39 -3.54
C ASN A 42 -13.56 -4.65 -4.46
N VAL A 43 -13.61 -3.32 -4.32
CA VAL A 43 -14.51 -2.46 -5.12
C VAL A 43 -14.18 -2.54 -6.61
N MET A 44 -12.92 -2.32 -6.99
CA MET A 44 -12.53 -2.29 -8.40
C MET A 44 -12.62 -3.64 -9.10
N ALA A 45 -12.33 -4.74 -8.40
CA ALA A 45 -12.42 -6.08 -8.95
C ALA A 45 -13.84 -6.67 -8.89
N GLY A 46 -14.76 -6.03 -8.18
CA GLY A 46 -16.11 -6.55 -7.91
C GLY A 46 -16.05 -7.87 -7.15
N VAL A 47 -15.20 -7.96 -6.12
CA VAL A 47 -15.02 -9.15 -5.29
C VAL A 47 -15.28 -8.84 -3.82
N LYS A 48 -15.36 -9.88 -2.98
CA LYS A 48 -15.58 -9.76 -1.54
C LYS A 48 -14.52 -10.58 -0.79
N MET A 49 -13.33 -9.96 -0.56
CA MET A 49 -12.38 -10.47 0.42
C MET A 49 -12.68 -9.85 1.80
N VAL A 50 -12.31 -10.53 2.89
CA VAL A 50 -12.63 -10.12 4.27
C VAL A 50 -11.38 -9.52 4.94
N HIS A 51 -11.50 -8.30 5.43
CA HIS A 51 -10.44 -7.66 6.22
C HIS A 51 -10.29 -8.34 7.59
N ILE A 52 -9.07 -8.76 7.91
CA ILE A 52 -8.67 -9.28 9.22
C ILE A 52 -7.80 -8.22 9.89
N PRO A 53 -8.32 -7.48 10.88
CA PRO A 53 -7.58 -6.40 11.52
C PRO A 53 -6.58 -6.94 12.55
N TYR A 54 -5.34 -6.48 12.48
CA TYR A 54 -4.30 -6.72 13.46
C TYR A 54 -3.87 -5.40 14.14
N ARG A 55 -3.24 -5.51 15.31
CA ARG A 55 -2.72 -4.33 16.02
C ARG A 55 -1.32 -3.96 15.50
N GLY A 56 -1.25 -3.54 14.22
CA GLY A 56 -0.01 -3.13 13.55
C GLY A 56 0.52 -4.13 12.53
N SER A 57 1.54 -3.72 11.79
CA SER A 57 2.09 -4.48 10.66
C SER A 57 2.84 -5.75 11.09
N GLY A 58 3.49 -5.75 12.25
CA GLY A 58 4.21 -6.93 12.78
C GLY A 58 3.26 -8.12 13.03
N PRO A 59 2.23 -7.99 13.89
CA PRO A 59 1.23 -9.02 14.08
C PRO A 59 0.51 -9.42 12.78
N ALA A 60 0.20 -8.48 11.88
CA ALA A 60 -0.41 -8.77 10.60
C ALA A 60 0.48 -9.66 9.70
N MET A 61 1.79 -9.40 9.70
CA MET A 61 2.77 -10.23 9.01
C MET A 61 2.84 -11.65 9.58
N ILE A 62 2.80 -11.78 10.91
CA ILE A 62 2.79 -13.10 11.57
C ILE A 62 1.53 -13.87 11.15
N GLY A 63 0.35 -13.24 11.18
CA GLY A 63 -0.90 -13.84 10.74
C GLY A 63 -0.88 -14.26 9.27
N LEU A 64 -0.31 -13.42 8.38
CA LEU A 64 -0.11 -13.79 6.98
C LEU A 64 0.83 -14.99 6.84
N MET A 65 1.97 -14.99 7.52
CA MET A 65 2.95 -16.08 7.43
C MET A 65 2.48 -17.38 8.08
N GLY A 66 1.56 -17.28 9.04
CA GLY A 66 0.89 -18.41 9.69
C GLY A 66 -0.32 -18.96 8.91
N GLY A 67 -0.74 -18.27 7.83
CA GLY A 67 -1.89 -18.67 7.03
C GLY A 67 -3.26 -18.31 7.64
N GLU A 68 -3.29 -17.48 8.69
CA GLU A 68 -4.54 -16.93 9.23
C GLU A 68 -5.19 -15.94 8.25
N ALA A 69 -4.35 -15.18 7.52
CA ALA A 69 -4.76 -14.39 6.38
C ALA A 69 -4.03 -14.89 5.14
N MET A 70 -4.70 -14.85 3.98
CA MET A 70 -4.14 -15.35 2.73
C MET A 70 -3.47 -14.27 1.90
N ILE A 71 -3.86 -13.01 2.08
CA ILE A 71 -3.39 -11.84 1.33
C ILE A 71 -2.99 -10.73 2.30
N MET A 72 -2.06 -9.89 1.88
CA MET A 72 -1.75 -8.62 2.53
C MET A 72 -1.23 -7.62 1.49
N PHE A 73 -1.66 -6.37 1.61
CA PHE A 73 -1.12 -5.23 0.86
C PHE A 73 -0.01 -4.61 1.69
N LEU A 74 1.24 -4.88 1.33
CA LEU A 74 2.40 -4.69 2.18
C LEU A 74 3.46 -3.83 1.48
N PRO A 75 4.13 -2.89 2.16
CA PRO A 75 5.27 -2.19 1.59
C PRO A 75 6.36 -3.16 1.11
N ALA A 76 6.97 -2.88 -0.03
CA ALA A 76 7.98 -3.74 -0.66
C ALA A 76 9.17 -4.01 0.27
N ILE A 77 9.59 -3.00 1.05
CA ILE A 77 10.65 -3.12 2.07
C ILE A 77 10.35 -4.23 3.09
N ASN A 78 9.08 -4.42 3.45
CA ASN A 78 8.68 -5.45 4.41
C ASN A 78 8.46 -6.81 3.72
N ALA A 79 7.96 -6.82 2.48
CA ALA A 79 7.68 -8.03 1.73
C ALA A 79 8.95 -8.69 1.16
N GLY A 80 9.91 -7.88 0.69
CA GLY A 80 11.07 -8.30 -0.08
C GLY A 80 11.86 -9.47 0.52
N PRO A 81 12.28 -9.43 1.80
CA PRO A 81 12.99 -10.52 2.44
C PRO A 81 12.23 -11.86 2.43
N HIS A 82 10.91 -11.80 2.61
CA HIS A 82 10.05 -12.99 2.63
C HIS A 82 9.77 -13.54 1.23
N VAL A 83 9.69 -12.67 0.23
CA VAL A 83 9.57 -13.07 -1.18
C VAL A 83 10.87 -13.71 -1.66
N LYS A 84 12.03 -13.11 -1.37
CA LYS A 84 13.35 -13.66 -1.72
C LYS A 84 13.60 -15.05 -1.13
N THR A 85 13.02 -15.35 0.02
CA THR A 85 13.15 -16.66 0.70
C THR A 85 11.96 -17.60 0.43
N ASN A 86 11.11 -17.28 -0.54
CA ASN A 86 9.92 -18.05 -0.92
C ASN A 86 8.92 -18.32 0.23
N ARG A 87 8.94 -17.48 1.26
CA ARG A 87 7.98 -17.55 2.37
C ARG A 87 6.66 -16.84 2.03
N LEU A 88 6.70 -15.94 1.05
CA LEU A 88 5.53 -15.27 0.49
C LEU A 88 5.63 -15.23 -1.03
N ASN A 89 4.48 -15.28 -1.70
CA ASN A 89 4.35 -15.04 -3.13
C ASN A 89 3.94 -13.59 -3.38
N ALA A 90 4.74 -12.84 -4.13
CA ALA A 90 4.34 -11.54 -4.63
C ALA A 90 3.49 -11.71 -5.91
N LEU A 91 2.29 -11.14 -5.94
CA LEU A 91 1.38 -11.22 -7.10
C LEU A 91 1.51 -9.99 -8.00
N ALA A 92 1.63 -8.81 -7.41
CA ALA A 92 1.79 -7.54 -8.11
C ALA A 92 2.26 -6.44 -7.14
N VAL A 93 2.71 -5.30 -7.67
CA VAL A 93 2.89 -4.07 -6.91
C VAL A 93 1.65 -3.18 -7.04
N THR A 94 1.34 -2.43 -5.98
CA THR A 94 0.16 -1.56 -5.91
C THR A 94 0.43 -0.13 -6.39
N SER A 95 1.69 0.19 -6.71
CA SER A 95 2.11 1.46 -7.27
C SER A 95 1.68 1.61 -8.73
N ARG A 96 1.67 2.86 -9.23
CA ARG A 96 1.35 3.19 -10.61
C ARG A 96 2.32 2.57 -11.61
N GLU A 97 3.60 2.50 -11.23
CA GLU A 97 4.69 1.95 -12.01
C GLU A 97 5.33 0.77 -11.30
N ARG A 98 5.99 -0.11 -12.06
CA ARG A 98 6.75 -1.22 -11.49
C ARG A 98 7.90 -0.69 -10.62
N LEU A 99 8.21 -1.41 -9.56
CA LEU A 99 9.33 -1.06 -8.68
C LEU A 99 10.66 -1.49 -9.33
N PRO A 100 11.68 -0.63 -9.35
CA PRO A 100 13.01 -1.02 -9.83
C PRO A 100 13.61 -2.23 -9.11
N ALA A 101 13.30 -2.39 -7.82
CA ALA A 101 13.72 -3.55 -7.02
C ALA A 101 13.03 -4.87 -7.42
N MET A 102 11.89 -4.79 -8.14
CA MET A 102 11.09 -5.94 -8.57
C MET A 102 10.60 -5.77 -10.03
N PRO A 103 11.48 -5.62 -11.02
CA PRO A 103 11.11 -5.21 -12.37
C PRO A 103 10.21 -6.23 -13.11
N ASN A 104 10.29 -7.49 -12.72
CA ASN A 104 9.48 -8.57 -13.31
C ASN A 104 8.09 -8.69 -12.69
N LEU A 105 7.83 -8.00 -11.56
CA LEU A 105 6.52 -8.02 -10.91
C LEU A 105 5.63 -6.96 -11.56
N PRO A 106 4.46 -7.33 -12.12
CA PRO A 106 3.55 -6.36 -12.73
C PRO A 106 2.92 -5.45 -11.69
N THR A 107 2.37 -4.32 -12.12
CA THR A 107 1.45 -3.55 -11.30
C THR A 107 0.07 -4.22 -11.28
N VAL A 108 -0.74 -3.94 -10.27
CA VAL A 108 -2.14 -4.41 -10.22
C VAL A 108 -2.92 -3.88 -11.41
N ALA A 109 -2.62 -2.65 -11.86
CA ALA A 109 -3.22 -2.04 -13.04
C ALA A 109 -2.88 -2.80 -14.34
N GLU A 110 -1.59 -3.16 -14.54
CA GLU A 110 -1.14 -3.99 -15.68
C GLU A 110 -1.75 -5.38 -15.65
N ALA A 111 -1.96 -5.92 -14.46
CA ALA A 111 -2.50 -7.26 -14.26
C ALA A 111 -4.04 -7.35 -14.35
N GLY A 112 -4.72 -6.29 -14.77
CA GLY A 112 -6.14 -6.33 -15.12
C GLY A 112 -7.06 -5.34 -14.40
N LEU A 113 -6.64 -4.71 -13.30
CA LEU A 113 -7.43 -3.67 -12.62
C LEU A 113 -6.99 -2.29 -13.06
N LYS A 114 -7.32 -1.90 -14.29
CA LYS A 114 -6.95 -0.61 -14.88
C LYS A 114 -7.34 0.56 -13.97
N GLY A 115 -6.35 1.40 -13.65
CA GLY A 115 -6.53 2.56 -12.76
C GLY A 115 -6.33 2.27 -11.28
N TYR A 116 -6.11 1.01 -10.89
CA TYR A 116 -5.77 0.70 -9.51
C TYR A 116 -4.42 1.30 -9.13
N GLU A 117 -4.40 2.05 -8.06
CA GLU A 117 -3.20 2.60 -7.45
C GLU A 117 -3.40 2.77 -5.95
N SER A 118 -2.53 2.17 -5.16
CA SER A 118 -2.46 2.38 -3.71
C SER A 118 -1.00 2.43 -3.29
N SER A 119 -0.53 3.61 -2.92
CA SER A 119 0.85 3.83 -2.50
C SER A 119 0.90 4.27 -1.04
N GLN A 120 1.85 3.72 -0.30
CA GLN A 120 2.21 4.20 1.03
C GLN A 120 3.32 5.23 0.91
N TRP A 121 3.17 6.35 1.59
CA TRP A 121 4.16 7.41 1.63
C TRP A 121 4.48 7.81 3.07
N TYR A 122 5.65 8.40 3.25
CA TYR A 122 6.11 8.92 4.54
C TYR A 122 6.49 10.38 4.38
N GLY A 123 6.06 11.20 5.32
CA GLY A 123 6.39 12.63 5.37
C GLY A 123 6.99 13.01 6.73
N LEU A 124 7.91 13.96 6.74
CA LEU A 124 8.43 14.57 7.95
C LEU A 124 7.62 15.83 8.27
N PHE A 125 7.06 15.86 9.47
CA PHE A 125 6.27 16.99 9.98
C PHE A 125 6.89 17.56 11.24
N ALA A 126 6.70 18.85 11.45
CA ALA A 126 7.12 19.55 12.66
C ALA A 126 5.89 20.09 13.42
N PRO A 127 5.98 20.30 14.73
CA PRO A 127 4.92 20.94 15.51
C PRO A 127 4.53 22.31 14.96
N ALA A 128 3.27 22.69 15.14
CA ALA A 128 2.82 24.04 14.82
C ALA A 128 3.63 25.07 15.63
N GLY A 129 4.00 26.19 14.99
CA GLY A 129 4.82 27.23 15.61
C GLY A 129 6.33 27.00 15.55
N THR A 130 6.81 25.91 14.94
CA THR A 130 8.27 25.75 14.67
C THR A 130 8.77 26.93 13.84
N PRO A 131 9.88 27.61 14.24
CA PRO A 131 10.43 28.76 13.51
C PRO A 131 10.71 28.43 12.04
N ALA A 132 10.46 29.40 11.15
CA ALA A 132 10.55 29.19 9.70
C ALA A 132 11.97 28.84 9.23
N ASP A 133 12.99 29.41 9.83
CA ASP A 133 14.40 29.14 9.57
C ASP A 133 14.78 27.69 9.90
N ILE A 134 14.26 27.15 11.00
CA ILE A 134 14.43 25.74 11.38
C ILE A 134 13.74 24.81 10.35
N LEU A 135 12.53 25.16 9.91
CA LEU A 135 11.83 24.39 8.89
C LEU A 135 12.59 24.39 7.55
N VAL A 136 13.12 25.54 7.15
CA VAL A 136 13.95 25.65 5.94
C VAL A 136 15.22 24.82 6.06
N LEU A 137 15.92 24.91 7.20
CA LEU A 137 17.12 24.14 7.46
C LEU A 137 16.85 22.63 7.35
N ILE A 138 15.85 22.12 8.05
CA ILE A 138 15.50 20.70 8.05
C ILE A 138 15.12 20.25 6.63
N ASN A 139 14.25 20.98 5.93
CA ASN A 139 13.83 20.64 4.59
C ASN A 139 15.02 20.58 3.63
N THR A 140 15.92 21.56 3.68
CA THR A 140 17.11 21.60 2.83
C THR A 140 18.03 20.40 3.08
N GLN A 141 18.27 20.04 4.35
CA GLN A 141 19.11 18.90 4.69
C GLN A 141 18.47 17.57 4.26
N VAL A 142 17.17 17.40 4.54
CA VAL A 142 16.44 16.19 4.12
C VAL A 142 16.42 16.06 2.60
N ALA A 143 16.12 17.14 1.87
CA ALA A 143 16.13 17.11 0.40
C ALA A 143 17.51 16.73 -0.14
N LYS A 144 18.61 17.28 0.41
CA LYS A 144 19.98 16.93 0.04
C LYS A 144 20.29 15.45 0.31
N ILE A 145 19.89 14.92 1.47
CA ILE A 145 20.07 13.51 1.85
C ILE A 145 19.32 12.61 0.87
N MET A 146 18.06 12.91 0.56
CA MET A 146 17.24 12.11 -0.36
C MET A 146 17.77 12.13 -1.80
N GLN A 147 18.57 13.13 -2.17
CA GLN A 147 19.20 13.19 -3.49
C GLN A 147 20.58 12.52 -3.55
N SER A 148 21.18 12.14 -2.42
CA SER A 148 22.48 11.48 -2.39
C SER A 148 22.43 10.08 -3.01
N ALA A 149 23.52 9.69 -3.69
CA ALA A 149 23.57 8.44 -4.45
C ALA A 149 23.41 7.20 -3.55
N ASP A 150 24.04 7.20 -2.38
CA ASP A 150 23.99 6.10 -1.41
C ASP A 150 22.59 5.90 -0.83
N VAL A 151 21.87 6.99 -0.50
CA VAL A 151 20.49 6.92 -0.01
C VAL A 151 19.55 6.44 -1.12
N LYS A 152 19.69 6.97 -2.34
CA LYS A 152 18.91 6.50 -3.49
C LYS A 152 19.11 5.02 -3.76
N GLN A 153 20.36 4.55 -3.71
CA GLN A 153 20.66 3.14 -3.89
C GLN A 153 20.02 2.29 -2.79
N ARG A 154 20.27 2.60 -1.52
CA ARG A 154 19.73 1.83 -0.38
C ARG A 154 18.21 1.77 -0.38
N LEU A 155 17.55 2.92 -0.52
CA LEU A 155 16.09 2.98 -0.55
C LEU A 155 15.53 2.27 -1.79
N GLY A 156 16.20 2.40 -2.94
CA GLY A 156 15.81 1.71 -4.17
C GLY A 156 15.88 0.18 -4.05
N GLU A 157 16.94 -0.35 -3.41
CA GLU A 157 17.08 -1.79 -3.12
C GLU A 157 15.95 -2.33 -2.23
N GLU A 158 15.41 -1.47 -1.35
CA GLU A 158 14.27 -1.77 -0.47
C GLU A 158 12.90 -1.47 -1.12
N GLY A 159 12.87 -1.06 -2.38
CA GLY A 159 11.64 -0.72 -3.10
C GLY A 159 10.99 0.58 -2.66
N VAL A 160 11.77 1.50 -2.07
CA VAL A 160 11.32 2.83 -1.66
C VAL A 160 11.85 3.88 -2.64
N VAL A 161 10.98 4.76 -3.11
CA VAL A 161 11.34 5.87 -4.00
C VAL A 161 11.57 7.13 -3.17
N PRO A 162 12.83 7.63 -3.04
CA PRO A 162 13.10 8.88 -2.35
C PRO A 162 12.63 10.08 -3.20
N VAL A 163 11.65 10.82 -2.70
CA VAL A 163 11.12 12.00 -3.40
C VAL A 163 11.90 13.25 -3.04
N GLY A 164 11.96 13.63 -1.77
CA GLY A 164 12.64 14.80 -1.26
C GLY A 164 12.16 16.06 -2.00
N GLY A 165 11.13 16.71 -1.53
CA GLY A 165 10.52 17.86 -2.19
C GLY A 165 10.47 19.11 -1.32
N THR A 166 9.81 20.16 -1.83
CA THR A 166 9.54 21.36 -1.06
C THR A 166 8.39 21.14 -0.08
N ARG A 167 8.26 22.05 0.88
CA ARG A 167 7.15 22.05 1.84
C ARG A 167 5.79 22.20 1.16
N GLU A 168 5.74 23.03 0.11
CA GLU A 168 4.54 23.28 -0.70
C GLU A 168 4.13 22.03 -1.49
N GLN A 169 5.10 21.30 -2.02
CA GLN A 169 4.85 20.02 -2.70
C GLN A 169 4.26 18.98 -1.74
N LEU A 170 4.82 18.86 -0.51
CA LEU A 170 4.27 17.97 0.51
C LEU A 170 2.85 18.41 0.92
N ALA A 171 2.62 19.72 1.12
CA ALA A 171 1.30 20.24 1.46
C ALA A 171 0.24 19.95 0.37
N THR A 172 0.62 20.08 -0.89
CA THR A 172 -0.24 19.74 -2.03
C THR A 172 -0.53 18.23 -2.07
N HIS A 173 0.51 17.41 -1.87
CA HIS A 173 0.36 15.96 -1.81
C HIS A 173 -0.56 15.52 -0.67
N VAL A 174 -0.39 16.09 0.54
CA VAL A 174 -1.28 15.79 1.69
C VAL A 174 -2.74 16.11 1.36
N LYS A 175 -3.01 17.27 0.73
CA LYS A 175 -4.36 17.64 0.35
C LYS A 175 -4.97 16.65 -0.65
N SER A 176 -4.21 16.24 -1.66
CA SER A 176 -4.68 15.26 -2.65
C SER A 176 -4.92 13.88 -2.02
N GLU A 177 -4.05 13.44 -1.11
CA GLU A 177 -4.22 12.18 -0.41
C GLU A 177 -5.42 12.17 0.55
N ILE A 178 -5.70 13.29 1.22
CA ILE A 178 -6.90 13.43 2.05
C ILE A 178 -8.16 13.30 1.19
N ALA A 179 -8.23 14.00 0.05
CA ALA A 179 -9.36 13.91 -0.86
C ALA A 179 -9.55 12.47 -1.37
N LYS A 180 -8.49 11.85 -1.91
CA LYS A 180 -8.51 10.49 -2.42
C LYS A 180 -8.99 9.47 -1.36
N ARG A 181 -8.41 9.52 -0.16
CA ARG A 181 -8.76 8.58 0.92
C ARG A 181 -10.15 8.81 1.50
N SER A 182 -10.65 10.04 1.46
CA SER A 182 -12.04 10.33 1.83
C SER A 182 -13.03 9.69 0.85
N GLU A 183 -12.73 9.72 -0.46
CA GLU A 183 -13.53 9.04 -1.48
C GLU A 183 -13.47 7.51 -1.32
N GLU A 184 -12.28 6.96 -1.09
CA GLU A 184 -12.08 5.51 -0.84
C GLU A 184 -12.88 5.05 0.39
N HIS A 185 -12.83 5.80 1.49
CA HIS A 185 -13.58 5.50 2.72
C HIS A 185 -15.09 5.61 2.53
N THR A 186 -15.55 6.61 1.78
CA THR A 186 -16.97 6.75 1.43
C THR A 186 -17.45 5.56 0.58
N SER A 187 -16.67 5.14 -0.41
CA SER A 187 -16.97 3.96 -1.22
C SER A 187 -16.99 2.66 -0.40
N GLU A 188 -16.10 2.51 0.57
CA GLU A 188 -16.10 1.38 1.52
C GLU A 188 -17.39 1.36 2.35
N LEU A 189 -17.80 2.50 2.93
CA LEU A 189 -19.03 2.60 3.70
C LEU A 189 -20.26 2.30 2.85
N GLN A 190 -20.32 2.79 1.62
CA GLN A 190 -21.40 2.51 0.68
C GLN A 190 -21.49 1.02 0.36
N SER A 191 -20.35 0.37 0.06
CA SER A 191 -20.32 -1.07 -0.25
C SER A 191 -20.70 -1.94 0.95
N ARG A 192 -20.28 -1.54 2.15
CA ARG A 192 -20.45 -2.30 3.39
C ARG A 192 -21.84 -2.17 4.01
N PHE A 193 -22.48 -1.01 3.85
CA PHE A 193 -23.76 -0.69 4.49
C PHE A 193 -24.91 -0.47 3.50
N GLY A 194 -24.66 -0.55 2.19
CA GLY A 194 -25.70 -0.33 1.18
C GLY A 194 -26.24 1.11 1.18
N ILE A 195 -25.49 2.09 1.72
CA ILE A 195 -25.93 3.46 1.85
C ILE A 195 -25.67 4.16 0.51
N SER A 196 -26.75 4.44 -0.22
CA SER A 196 -26.71 5.35 -1.38
C SER A 196 -27.02 6.76 -0.88
N TYR A 197 -26.10 7.69 -1.09
CA TYR A 197 -26.44 9.11 -0.97
C TYR A 197 -27.03 9.56 -2.30
N ALA A 198 -28.35 9.80 -2.29
CA ALA A 198 -29.05 10.45 -3.39
C ALA A 198 -28.69 11.93 -3.44
#